data_b67cabcc4d35ab2d51365a9091aa5a2d
#
_entry.id   b67cabcc4d35ab2d51365a9091aa5a2d
#
_cell.length_a   1.000
_cell.length_b   1.000
_cell.length_c   1.000
_cell.angle_alpha   90.00
_cell.angle_beta   90.00
_cell.angle_gamma   90.00
#
_symmetry.space_group_name_H-M   'P 1'
#
loop_
_entity.id
_entity.type
_entity.pdbx_description
1 polymer ?
#
loop_
_entity_poly.entity_id
_entity_poly.type
_entity_poly.pdbx_seq_one_letter_code
_entity_poly.pdbx_strand_id
1 'polypeptide(L)'
;NIPLIFLTAKAERSDLRKGMEMGADDYITKPFEEIELMNAIESRLKKYEVLQKNYNASGKGLSELANDLRESGMLQFNPDNYNSELYTKKQVIYAEGKRPRFLYFLVKGKVKGFKTHEDGKEYITDLYSDGDFIGYPALIEEKNYDDSAVALEDTEIVQVPREDFQQMIDGNISVASK
;
A
#
# COMPACT_ATOMS: atom_id res chain seq x y z
N ASN A 1 6.40 -9.46 -0.77
CA ASN A 1 7.53 -10.42 -0.80
C ASN A 1 8.01 -10.69 0.61
N ILE A 2 8.30 -11.96 0.92
CA ILE A 2 8.88 -12.39 2.20
C ILE A 2 10.38 -12.56 1.97
N PRO A 3 11.26 -12.01 2.85
CA PRO A 3 12.71 -12.20 2.70
C PRO A 3 13.08 -13.68 2.78
N LEU A 4 13.98 -14.12 1.90
CA LEU A 4 14.44 -15.50 1.79
C LEU A 4 15.91 -15.60 2.22
N ILE A 5 16.18 -16.38 3.28
CA ILE A 5 17.53 -16.63 3.79
C ILE A 5 17.90 -18.10 3.56
N PHE A 6 18.98 -18.33 2.86
CA PHE A 6 19.50 -19.70 2.69
C PHE A 6 20.40 -20.12 3.85
N LEU A 7 20.10 -21.28 4.46
CA LEU A 7 20.94 -21.95 5.44
C LEU A 7 21.60 -23.18 4.80
N THR A 8 22.90 -23.14 4.58
CA THR A 8 23.58 -24.20 3.79
C THR A 8 24.88 -24.68 4.46
N ALA A 9 25.24 -25.91 4.20
CA ALA A 9 26.55 -26.47 4.58
C ALA A 9 27.67 -26.14 3.55
N LYS A 10 27.30 -25.51 2.41
CA LYS A 10 28.26 -25.20 1.33
C LYS A 10 28.75 -23.77 1.48
N ALA A 11 30.06 -23.60 1.63
CA ALA A 11 30.75 -22.33 1.85
C ALA A 11 31.48 -21.79 0.60
N GLU A 12 31.36 -22.46 -0.56
CA GLU A 12 32.07 -22.02 -1.76
C GLU A 12 31.43 -20.75 -2.38
N ARG A 13 32.28 -19.84 -2.86
CA ARG A 13 31.83 -18.58 -3.49
C ARG A 13 30.92 -18.80 -4.71
N SER A 14 31.06 -19.92 -5.42
CA SER A 14 30.19 -20.31 -6.53
C SER A 14 28.75 -20.64 -6.09
N ASP A 15 28.60 -21.29 -4.95
CA ASP A 15 27.30 -21.66 -4.41
C ASP A 15 26.58 -20.44 -3.78
N LEU A 16 27.35 -19.53 -3.16
CA LEU A 16 26.88 -18.23 -2.72
C LEU A 16 26.27 -17.42 -3.87
N ARG A 17 26.98 -17.34 -4.99
CA ARG A 17 26.53 -16.58 -6.16
C ARG A 17 25.27 -17.17 -6.76
N LYS A 18 25.17 -18.49 -6.86
CA LYS A 18 23.96 -19.18 -7.31
C LYS A 18 22.76 -18.95 -6.40
N GLY A 19 22.96 -18.95 -5.07
CA GLY A 19 21.89 -18.64 -4.12
C GLY A 19 21.34 -17.22 -4.30
N MET A 20 22.21 -16.24 -4.51
CA MET A 20 21.82 -14.85 -4.77
C MET A 20 21.14 -14.69 -6.15
N GLU A 21 21.58 -15.39 -7.18
CA GLU A 21 20.95 -15.43 -8.51
C GLU A 21 19.55 -16.06 -8.47
N MET A 22 19.27 -16.94 -7.50
CA MET A 22 17.96 -17.53 -7.25
C MET A 22 17.02 -16.60 -6.44
N GLY A 23 17.47 -15.38 -6.11
CA GLY A 23 16.66 -14.38 -5.43
C GLY A 23 16.70 -14.45 -3.89
N ALA A 24 17.75 -15.05 -3.31
CA ALA A 24 17.95 -15.02 -1.87
C ALA A 24 18.35 -13.60 -1.40
N ASP A 25 17.77 -13.19 -0.27
CA ASP A 25 18.11 -11.92 0.38
C ASP A 25 19.35 -12.04 1.26
N ASP A 26 19.62 -13.24 1.76
CA ASP A 26 20.81 -13.55 2.56
C ASP A 26 21.18 -15.03 2.52
N TYR A 27 22.37 -15.31 3.08
CA TYR A 27 22.98 -16.62 3.03
C TYR A 27 23.83 -16.87 4.28
N ILE A 28 23.54 -17.92 5.04
CA ILE A 28 24.26 -18.30 6.25
C ILE A 28 24.80 -19.71 6.11
N THR A 29 26.09 -19.87 6.38
CA THR A 29 26.76 -21.19 6.31
C THR A 29 26.66 -21.92 7.64
N LYS A 30 26.41 -23.23 7.57
CA LYS A 30 26.47 -24.13 8.73
C LYS A 30 27.91 -24.58 9.00
N PRO A 31 28.37 -24.64 10.25
CA PRO A 31 27.65 -24.29 11.49
C PRO A 31 27.54 -22.77 11.67
N PHE A 32 26.44 -22.27 12.21
CA PHE A 32 26.22 -20.87 12.54
C PHE A 32 25.78 -20.73 14.02
N GLU A 33 26.03 -19.59 14.60
CA GLU A 33 25.55 -19.24 15.95
C GLU A 33 24.14 -18.66 15.90
N GLU A 34 23.35 -18.88 16.94
CA GLU A 34 21.96 -18.36 17.02
C GLU A 34 21.92 -16.84 16.81
N ILE A 35 22.89 -16.12 17.37
CA ILE A 35 23.01 -14.66 17.23
C ILE A 35 23.23 -14.21 15.76
N GLU A 36 23.97 -15.01 14.99
CA GLU A 36 24.22 -14.73 13.57
C GLU A 36 22.94 -14.84 12.75
N LEU A 37 22.16 -15.90 12.99
CA LEU A 37 20.87 -16.11 12.37
C LEU A 37 19.87 -15.00 12.75
N MET A 38 19.78 -14.65 14.04
CA MET A 38 18.90 -13.58 14.50
C MET A 38 19.27 -12.22 13.89
N ASN A 39 20.54 -11.87 13.84
CA ASN A 39 21.01 -10.63 13.24
C ASN A 39 20.69 -10.55 11.74
N ALA A 40 20.82 -11.68 11.02
CA ALA A 40 20.48 -11.75 9.61
C ALA A 40 18.97 -11.56 9.40
N ILE A 41 18.13 -12.22 10.21
CA ILE A 41 16.67 -12.07 10.17
C ILE A 41 16.26 -10.62 10.45
N GLU A 42 16.73 -10.05 11.56
CA GLU A 42 16.40 -8.67 11.95
C GLU A 42 16.86 -7.66 10.89
N SER A 43 18.07 -7.82 10.37
CA SER A 43 18.61 -6.94 9.32
C SER A 43 17.75 -6.99 8.03
N ARG A 44 17.30 -8.18 7.63
CA ARG A 44 16.48 -8.34 6.41
C ARG A 44 15.06 -7.87 6.62
N LEU A 45 14.46 -8.14 7.78
CA LEU A 45 13.13 -7.61 8.14
C LEU A 45 13.16 -6.08 8.20
N LYS A 46 14.16 -5.48 8.85
CA LYS A 46 14.32 -4.03 8.94
C LYS A 46 14.55 -3.38 7.57
N LYS A 47 15.38 -4.00 6.73
CA LYS A 47 15.57 -3.56 5.33
C LYS A 47 14.27 -3.66 4.55
N TYR A 48 13.50 -4.72 4.78
CA TYR A 48 12.22 -4.95 4.13
C TYR A 48 11.16 -3.93 4.59
N GLU A 49 11.10 -3.62 5.89
CA GLU A 49 10.25 -2.56 6.44
C GLU A 49 10.61 -1.19 5.85
N VAL A 50 11.91 -0.86 5.73
CA VAL A 50 12.37 0.40 5.12
C VAL A 50 12.06 0.43 3.62
N LEU A 51 12.22 -0.68 2.90
CA LEU A 51 11.84 -0.79 1.49
C LEU A 51 10.33 -0.76 1.32
N GLN A 52 9.56 -1.38 2.22
CA GLN A 52 8.10 -1.26 2.24
C GLN A 52 7.66 0.16 2.57
N LYS A 53 8.29 0.84 3.53
CA LYS A 53 8.03 2.28 3.80
C LYS A 53 8.34 3.16 2.60
N ASN A 54 9.38 2.84 1.84
CA ASN A 54 9.75 3.59 0.63
C ASN A 54 8.99 3.14 -0.65
N TYR A 55 8.47 1.90 -0.67
CA TYR A 55 7.70 1.33 -1.81
C TYR A 55 6.19 1.33 -1.59
N ASN A 56 5.73 1.58 -0.38
CA ASN A 56 4.32 1.85 -0.07
C ASN A 56 3.93 3.31 -0.39
N ALA A 57 4.45 3.82 -1.50
CA ALA A 57 3.67 4.73 -2.34
C ALA A 57 2.37 4.06 -2.85
N SER A 58 2.17 2.76 -2.61
CA SER A 58 0.94 2.01 -2.85
C SER A 58 0.25 1.70 -1.50
N GLY A 59 -0.81 2.37 -1.23
CA GLY A 59 -1.93 2.07 -0.34
C GLY A 59 -1.71 2.29 1.16
N LYS A 60 -0.79 1.62 1.79
CA LYS A 60 -0.60 1.73 3.26
C LYS A 60 0.28 2.90 3.69
N GLY A 61 1.25 3.29 2.90
CA GLY A 61 2.14 4.40 3.24
C GLY A 61 1.45 5.76 3.26
N LEU A 62 0.40 5.94 2.46
CA LEU A 62 -0.40 7.17 2.49
C LEU A 62 -1.56 7.09 3.48
N SER A 63 -2.11 5.92 3.79
CA SER A 63 -3.02 5.77 4.94
C SER A 63 -2.27 6.01 6.25
N GLU A 64 -1.05 5.51 6.39
CA GLU A 64 -0.19 5.78 7.55
C GLU A 64 0.25 7.25 7.57
N LEU A 65 0.66 7.82 6.43
CA LEU A 65 0.96 9.24 6.31
C LEU A 65 -0.28 10.12 6.55
N ALA A 66 -1.44 9.72 6.03
CA ALA A 66 -2.70 10.43 6.28
C ALA A 66 -3.15 10.29 7.74
N ASN A 67 -2.91 9.15 8.40
CA ASN A 67 -3.14 8.97 9.82
C ASN A 67 -2.13 9.78 10.66
N ASP A 68 -0.85 9.75 10.32
CA ASP A 68 0.19 10.56 10.97
C ASP A 68 -0.08 12.06 10.80
N LEU A 69 -0.54 12.49 9.62
CA LEU A 69 -0.93 13.87 9.33
C LEU A 69 -2.24 14.27 10.04
N ARG A 70 -3.17 13.33 10.26
CA ARG A 70 -4.37 13.52 11.09
C ARG A 70 -4.01 13.63 12.57
N GLU A 71 -3.19 12.73 13.10
CA GLU A 71 -2.76 12.73 14.49
C GLU A 71 -1.90 13.96 14.82
N SER A 72 -1.09 14.44 13.89
CA SER A 72 -0.31 15.67 14.02
C SER A 72 -1.13 16.96 13.84
N GLY A 73 -2.44 16.84 13.49
CA GLY A 73 -3.31 17.99 13.20
C GLY A 73 -2.97 18.72 11.89
N MET A 74 -2.07 18.17 11.08
CA MET A 74 -1.68 18.76 9.80
C MET A 74 -2.69 18.47 8.69
N LEU A 75 -3.39 17.33 8.71
CA LEU A 75 -4.46 17.05 7.77
C LEU A 75 -5.81 17.43 8.41
N GLN A 76 -6.36 18.57 8.03
CA GLN A 76 -7.71 18.98 8.43
C GLN A 76 -8.77 18.28 7.56
N PHE A 77 -8.74 16.94 7.56
CA PHE A 77 -9.78 16.16 6.91
C PHE A 77 -10.88 15.83 7.93
N ASN A 78 -12.06 16.37 7.70
CA ASN A 78 -13.27 15.98 8.42
C ASN A 78 -14.24 15.31 7.43
N PRO A 79 -14.50 13.99 7.57
CA PRO A 79 -15.45 13.29 6.71
C PRO A 79 -16.83 13.94 6.65
N ASP A 80 -17.28 14.56 7.74
CA ASP A 80 -18.59 15.19 7.84
C ASP A 80 -18.77 16.40 6.89
N ASN A 81 -17.68 16.95 6.35
CA ASN A 81 -17.72 18.03 5.38
C ASN A 81 -18.02 17.57 3.94
N TYR A 82 -18.08 16.28 3.70
CA TYR A 82 -18.26 15.69 2.38
C TYR A 82 -19.46 14.75 2.32
N ASN A 83 -19.94 14.50 1.11
CA ASN A 83 -21.07 13.60 0.92
C ASN A 83 -20.64 12.15 1.14
N SER A 84 -21.39 11.46 1.98
CA SER A 84 -21.29 10.01 2.17
C SER A 84 -22.21 9.30 1.20
N GLU A 85 -21.74 8.20 0.61
CA GLU A 85 -22.49 7.35 -0.30
C GLU A 85 -22.43 5.89 0.16
N LEU A 86 -23.59 5.22 0.08
CA LEU A 86 -23.74 3.83 0.47
C LEU A 86 -23.58 2.92 -0.76
N TYR A 87 -22.65 1.99 -0.68
CA TYR A 87 -22.40 0.97 -1.68
C TYR A 87 -22.87 -0.37 -1.14
N THR A 88 -23.71 -1.06 -1.90
CA THR A 88 -24.12 -2.41 -1.56
C THR A 88 -23.03 -3.43 -1.91
N LYS A 89 -23.08 -4.59 -1.27
CA LYS A 89 -22.16 -5.69 -1.58
C LYS A 89 -22.08 -5.96 -3.10
N LYS A 90 -20.86 -6.07 -3.62
CA LYS A 90 -20.51 -6.25 -5.04
C LYS A 90 -20.71 -5.02 -5.93
N GLN A 91 -21.12 -3.90 -5.40
CA GLN A 91 -21.18 -2.65 -6.16
C GLN A 91 -19.76 -2.13 -6.43
N VAL A 92 -19.52 -1.72 -7.67
CA VAL A 92 -18.24 -1.17 -8.12
C VAL A 92 -18.14 0.29 -7.67
N ILE A 93 -17.02 0.66 -7.04
CA ILE A 93 -16.72 2.01 -6.58
C ILE A 93 -16.03 2.79 -7.71
N TYR A 94 -15.00 2.21 -8.30
CA TYR A 94 -14.38 2.68 -9.53
C TYR A 94 -13.87 1.50 -10.36
N ALA A 95 -13.61 1.73 -11.63
CA ALA A 95 -13.15 0.71 -12.58
C ALA A 95 -11.82 1.09 -13.21
N GLU A 96 -10.99 0.08 -13.48
CA GLU A 96 -9.73 0.18 -14.22
C GLU A 96 -9.92 0.96 -15.53
N GLY A 97 -8.94 1.79 -15.89
CA GLY A 97 -8.93 2.62 -17.09
C GLY A 97 -9.79 3.88 -17.00
N LYS A 98 -10.56 4.10 -15.94
CA LYS A 98 -11.34 5.33 -15.73
C LYS A 98 -10.49 6.42 -15.09
N ARG A 99 -10.81 7.68 -15.40
CA ARG A 99 -10.13 8.84 -14.82
C ARG A 99 -10.61 9.08 -13.39
N PRO A 100 -9.70 9.23 -12.40
CA PRO A 100 -10.08 9.50 -11.02
C PRO A 100 -10.67 10.92 -10.89
N ARG A 101 -11.80 11.00 -10.20
CA ARG A 101 -12.50 12.26 -9.89
C ARG A 101 -12.55 12.54 -8.40
N PHE A 102 -12.48 11.50 -7.58
CA PHE A 102 -12.62 11.56 -6.14
C PHE A 102 -11.51 10.76 -5.47
N LEU A 103 -11.08 11.23 -4.32
CA LEU A 103 -10.49 10.41 -3.30
C LEU A 103 -11.63 9.78 -2.49
N TYR A 104 -11.56 8.50 -2.23
CA TYR A 104 -12.56 7.79 -1.46
C TYR A 104 -12.03 7.53 -0.05
N PHE A 105 -12.82 7.86 0.96
CA PHE A 105 -12.53 7.55 2.36
C PHE A 105 -13.56 6.54 2.87
N LEU A 106 -13.08 5.38 3.31
CA LEU A 106 -13.90 4.29 3.81
C LEU A 106 -14.30 4.56 5.25
N VAL A 107 -15.56 4.95 5.47
CA VAL A 107 -16.10 5.21 6.80
C VAL A 107 -16.38 3.91 7.51
N LYS A 108 -17.04 2.96 6.81
CA LYS A 108 -17.41 1.67 7.34
C LYS A 108 -17.55 0.62 6.24
N GLY A 109 -17.07 -0.59 6.50
CA GLY A 109 -17.22 -1.72 5.60
C GLY A 109 -15.89 -2.26 5.09
N LYS A 110 -15.94 -2.98 3.98
CA LYS A 110 -14.75 -3.59 3.34
C LYS A 110 -14.80 -3.46 1.84
N VAL A 111 -13.65 -3.14 1.27
CA VAL A 111 -13.47 -2.98 -0.18
C VAL A 111 -12.28 -3.79 -0.63
N LYS A 112 -12.37 -4.44 -1.80
CA LYS A 112 -11.23 -5.04 -2.48
C LYS A 112 -10.85 -4.20 -3.70
N GLY A 113 -9.54 -3.96 -3.86
CA GLY A 113 -8.93 -3.57 -5.12
C GLY A 113 -8.59 -4.83 -5.92
N PHE A 114 -8.79 -4.80 -7.23
CA PHE A 114 -8.46 -5.95 -8.09
C PHE A 114 -8.15 -5.53 -9.52
N LYS A 115 -7.34 -6.35 -10.20
CA LYS A 115 -7.07 -6.29 -11.64
C LYS A 115 -7.64 -7.52 -12.31
N THR A 116 -8.12 -7.36 -13.54
CA THR A 116 -8.57 -8.48 -14.36
C THR A 116 -7.53 -8.78 -15.43
N HIS A 117 -7.01 -10.01 -15.42
CA HIS A 117 -6.09 -10.48 -16.46
C HIS A 117 -6.85 -10.76 -17.78
N GLU A 118 -6.13 -10.82 -18.90
CA GLU A 118 -6.69 -11.08 -20.23
C GLU A 118 -7.49 -12.40 -20.33
N ASP A 119 -7.13 -13.39 -19.52
CA ASP A 119 -7.85 -14.68 -19.40
C ASP A 119 -9.05 -14.64 -18.45
N GLY A 120 -9.44 -13.46 -17.98
CA GLY A 120 -10.63 -13.21 -17.15
C GLY A 120 -10.46 -13.52 -15.67
N LYS A 121 -9.24 -13.84 -15.20
CA LYS A 121 -8.98 -14.06 -13.77
C LYS A 121 -8.76 -12.74 -13.05
N GLU A 122 -9.34 -12.64 -11.86
CA GLU A 122 -9.13 -11.49 -10.97
C GLU A 122 -7.93 -11.72 -10.05
N TYR A 123 -7.10 -10.69 -9.90
CA TYR A 123 -6.03 -10.61 -8.91
C TYR A 123 -6.37 -9.53 -7.91
N ILE A 124 -6.45 -9.87 -6.62
CA ILE A 124 -6.65 -8.90 -5.57
C ILE A 124 -5.35 -8.10 -5.42
N THR A 125 -5.46 -6.77 -5.59
CA THR A 125 -4.35 -5.82 -5.41
C THR A 125 -4.28 -5.33 -3.98
N ASP A 126 -5.45 -5.03 -3.39
CA ASP A 126 -5.56 -4.47 -2.04
C ASP A 126 -6.86 -4.89 -1.34
N LEU A 127 -6.84 -4.82 -0.01
CA LEU A 127 -8.01 -4.96 0.86
C LEU A 127 -8.07 -3.77 1.79
N TYR A 128 -9.18 -3.04 1.75
CA TYR A 128 -9.42 -1.83 2.52
C TYR A 128 -10.48 -2.07 3.59
N SER A 129 -10.32 -1.40 4.73
CA SER A 129 -11.19 -1.43 5.89
C SER A 129 -11.49 -0.02 6.41
N ASP A 130 -12.29 0.09 7.45
CA ASP A 130 -12.69 1.35 8.07
C ASP A 130 -11.49 2.27 8.33
N GLY A 131 -11.55 3.50 7.84
CA GLY A 131 -10.50 4.51 7.98
C GLY A 131 -9.50 4.58 6.82
N ASP A 132 -9.55 3.65 5.86
CA ASP A 132 -8.64 3.65 4.72
C ASP A 132 -9.05 4.63 3.62
N PHE A 133 -8.04 5.17 2.92
CA PHE A 133 -8.23 5.93 1.69
C PHE A 133 -8.03 5.04 0.46
N ILE A 134 -8.90 5.21 -0.55
CA ILE A 134 -8.95 4.39 -1.75
C ILE A 134 -8.82 5.27 -2.99
N GLY A 135 -8.08 4.78 -4.00
CA GLY A 135 -8.00 5.41 -5.34
C GLY A 135 -7.07 6.62 -5.45
N TYR A 136 -6.34 6.98 -4.39
CA TYR A 136 -5.46 8.14 -4.36
C TYR A 136 -4.19 8.03 -5.25
N PRO A 137 -3.58 6.83 -5.50
CA PRO A 137 -2.39 6.77 -6.37
C PRO A 137 -2.65 7.35 -7.75
N ALA A 138 -3.79 7.01 -8.34
CA ALA A 138 -4.19 7.53 -9.64
C ALA A 138 -4.46 9.04 -9.65
N LEU A 139 -4.91 9.61 -8.51
CA LEU A 139 -5.07 11.06 -8.34
C LEU A 139 -3.74 11.80 -8.28
N ILE A 140 -2.77 11.27 -7.50
CA ILE A 140 -1.44 11.86 -7.33
C ILE A 140 -0.64 11.78 -8.63
N GLU A 141 -0.66 10.61 -9.29
CA GLU A 141 0.07 10.38 -10.52
C GLU A 141 -0.60 10.98 -11.77
N GLU A 142 -1.80 11.55 -11.60
CA GLU A 142 -2.63 12.11 -12.67
C GLU A 142 -2.92 11.13 -13.82
N LYS A 143 -3.00 9.85 -13.49
CA LYS A 143 -3.27 8.74 -14.41
C LYS A 143 -4.68 8.18 -14.25
N ASN A 144 -5.07 7.32 -15.17
CA ASN A 144 -6.27 6.51 -15.01
C ASN A 144 -6.03 5.44 -13.93
N TYR A 145 -7.12 4.94 -13.32
CA TYR A 145 -7.02 3.81 -12.41
C TYR A 145 -6.39 2.61 -13.11
N ASP A 146 -5.43 1.99 -12.48
CA ASP A 146 -4.75 0.78 -12.95
C ASP A 146 -5.34 -0.50 -12.33
N ASP A 147 -6.39 -0.35 -11.52
CA ASP A 147 -7.18 -1.39 -10.90
C ASP A 147 -8.67 -0.99 -10.80
N SER A 148 -9.48 -1.90 -10.29
CA SER A 148 -10.89 -1.65 -9.97
C SER A 148 -11.11 -1.84 -8.48
N ALA A 149 -12.10 -1.15 -7.91
CA ALA A 149 -12.51 -1.32 -6.51
C ALA A 149 -13.98 -1.71 -6.39
N VAL A 150 -14.27 -2.69 -5.52
CA VAL A 150 -15.60 -3.23 -5.30
C VAL A 150 -15.88 -3.45 -3.83
N ALA A 151 -17.09 -3.13 -3.38
CA ALA A 151 -17.54 -3.36 -2.01
C ALA A 151 -17.71 -4.87 -1.75
N LEU A 152 -17.13 -5.38 -0.68
CA LEU A 152 -17.25 -6.78 -0.23
C LEU A 152 -18.47 -7.01 0.66
N GLU A 153 -18.97 -5.96 1.26
CA GLU A 153 -20.16 -5.89 2.10
C GLU A 153 -20.82 -4.51 1.93
N ASP A 154 -21.95 -4.25 2.58
CA ASP A 154 -22.55 -2.92 2.57
C ASP A 154 -21.57 -1.93 3.23
N THR A 155 -21.24 -0.91 2.47
CA THR A 155 -20.08 -0.06 2.72
C THR A 155 -20.45 1.40 2.61
N GLU A 156 -20.01 2.22 3.57
CA GLU A 156 -20.17 3.67 3.57
C GLU A 156 -18.86 4.35 3.18
N ILE A 157 -18.90 5.18 2.14
CA ILE A 157 -17.73 5.85 1.58
C ILE A 157 -18.01 7.34 1.43
N VAL A 158 -17.10 8.15 1.93
CA VAL A 158 -17.06 9.59 1.68
C VAL A 158 -16.27 9.87 0.40
N GLN A 159 -16.83 10.71 -0.46
CA GLN A 159 -16.21 11.13 -1.72
C GLN A 159 -15.62 12.53 -1.57
N VAL A 160 -14.31 12.64 -1.64
CA VAL A 160 -13.57 13.91 -1.59
C VAL A 160 -13.22 14.32 -3.02
N PRO A 161 -13.71 15.48 -3.52
CA PRO A 161 -13.35 15.96 -4.84
C PRO A 161 -11.82 16.06 -5.05
N ARG A 162 -11.37 15.80 -6.27
CA ARG A 162 -9.94 15.87 -6.64
C ARG A 162 -9.31 17.21 -6.27
N GLU A 163 -10.04 18.30 -6.50
CA GLU A 163 -9.57 19.67 -6.25
C GLU A 163 -9.31 19.89 -4.75
N ASP A 164 -10.20 19.40 -3.88
CA ASP A 164 -10.08 19.52 -2.43
C ASP A 164 -8.89 18.69 -1.94
N PHE A 165 -8.74 17.47 -2.48
CA PHE A 165 -7.60 16.61 -2.17
C PHE A 165 -6.27 17.27 -2.58
N GLN A 166 -6.21 17.88 -3.76
CA GLN A 166 -5.01 18.60 -4.21
C GLN A 166 -4.67 19.76 -3.28
N GLN A 167 -5.67 20.55 -2.86
CA GLN A 167 -5.47 21.65 -1.90
C GLN A 167 -4.97 21.15 -0.53
N MET A 168 -5.44 19.99 -0.07
CA MET A 168 -4.94 19.38 1.15
C MET A 168 -3.47 19.02 1.05
N ILE A 169 -3.01 18.49 -0.09
CA ILE A 169 -1.60 18.14 -0.31
C ILE A 169 -0.75 19.41 -0.43
N ASP A 170 -1.16 20.37 -1.27
CA ASP A 170 -0.39 21.60 -1.55
C ASP A 170 -0.30 22.50 -0.31
N GLY A 171 -1.37 22.58 0.48
CA GLY A 171 -1.40 23.32 1.74
C GLY A 171 -0.39 22.79 2.77
N ASN A 172 -0.16 21.48 2.80
CA ASN A 172 0.77 20.85 3.72
C ASN A 172 2.25 20.94 3.27
N ILE A 173 2.51 20.94 1.96
CA ILE A 173 3.87 21.14 1.42
C ILE A 173 4.39 22.53 1.75
N SER A 174 3.52 23.55 1.76
CA SER A 174 3.92 24.93 2.08
C SER A 174 4.29 25.16 3.54
N VAL A 175 3.78 24.33 4.47
CA VAL A 175 4.07 24.41 5.91
C VAL A 175 5.38 23.67 6.27
N ALA A 176 5.71 22.60 5.54
CA ALA A 176 6.94 21.84 5.75
C ALA A 176 8.23 22.54 5.21
N SER A 177 8.07 23.65 4.49
CA SER A 177 9.17 24.39 3.83
C SER A 177 9.59 25.68 4.56
N LYS A 178 9.18 25.85 5.86
CA LYS A 178 9.57 27.02 6.67
C LYS A 178 10.43 26.63 7.86
#